data_182e6a60799a15f3ad11f219a849db42
#
_entry.id   182e6a60799a15f3ad11f219a849db42
#
_cell.length_a   1.000
_cell.length_b   1.000
_cell.length_c   1.000
_cell.angle_alpha   90.00
_cell.angle_beta   90.00
_cell.angle_gamma   90.00
#
_symmetry.space_group_name_H-M   'P 1'
#
loop_
_entity.id
_entity.type
_entity.pdbx_description
1 polymer ?
#
loop_
_entity_poly.entity_id
_entity_poly.type
_entity_poly.pdbx_seq_one_letter_code
_entity_poly.pdbx_strand_id
1 'polypeptide(L)'
;MRKNERKTRNLKLKVINARGLHARASAKFASTVDRFRSTVEVSRGGLVVPGNSIMGLLTLAAEMGTVLSIKITGDDANEVGVALTDLVSDFFGEGQ
;
A
#
# COMPACT_ATOMS: atom_id res chain seq x y z
N MET A 1 5.87 24.17 -19.11
CA MET A 1 5.93 23.09 -18.13
C MET A 1 5.21 23.48 -16.85
N ARG A 2 4.46 22.58 -16.31
CA ARG A 2 3.72 22.86 -15.09
C ARG A 2 4.49 22.37 -13.89
N LYS A 3 4.71 23.28 -12.95
CA LYS A 3 5.48 22.97 -11.74
C LYS A 3 4.75 22.08 -10.78
N ASN A 4 3.42 22.10 -10.84
CA ASN A 4 2.59 21.38 -9.89
C ASN A 4 2.18 20.01 -10.40
N GLU A 5 2.71 19.63 -11.53
CA GLU A 5 2.39 18.34 -12.10
C GLU A 5 2.98 17.25 -11.23
N ARG A 6 2.12 16.35 -10.79
CA ARG A 6 2.53 15.25 -9.91
C ARG A 6 2.56 13.96 -10.68
N LYS A 7 3.47 13.10 -10.28
CA LYS A 7 3.52 11.75 -10.81
C LYS A 7 2.43 10.91 -10.17
N THR A 8 1.84 10.05 -10.98
CA THR A 8 0.89 9.07 -10.50
C THR A 8 1.41 7.71 -10.89
N ARG A 9 1.40 6.79 -9.94
CA ARG A 9 1.78 5.42 -10.20
C ARG A 9 0.69 4.50 -9.71
N ASN A 10 0.24 3.62 -10.60
CA ASN A 10 -0.76 2.62 -10.26
C ASN A 10 -0.09 1.26 -10.31
N LEU A 11 -0.32 0.45 -9.28
CA LEU A 11 0.21 -0.91 -9.27
C LEU A 11 -0.75 -1.81 -8.53
N LYS A 12 -0.55 -3.10 -8.72
CA LYS A 12 -1.33 -4.11 -8.02
C LYS A 12 -0.38 -4.97 -7.22
N LEU A 13 -0.73 -5.20 -5.96
CA LEU A 13 0.07 -6.02 -5.08
C LEU A 13 -0.78 -7.14 -4.54
N LYS A 14 -0.26 -8.36 -4.65
CA LYS A 14 -0.95 -9.53 -4.14
C LYS A 14 -0.48 -9.80 -2.72
N VAL A 15 -1.41 -9.94 -1.81
CA VAL A 15 -1.11 -10.28 -0.43
C VAL A 15 -0.67 -11.74 -0.41
N ILE A 16 0.57 -11.99 0.00
CA ILE A 16 1.15 -13.34 -0.06
C ILE A 16 1.45 -13.93 1.31
N ASN A 17 1.37 -13.14 2.38
CA ASN A 17 1.61 -13.66 3.71
C ASN A 17 0.39 -14.41 4.25
N ALA A 18 0.64 -15.42 5.05
CA ALA A 18 -0.42 -16.33 5.51
C ALA A 18 -1.53 -15.60 6.27
N ARG A 19 -1.17 -14.60 7.06
CA ARG A 19 -2.14 -13.89 7.91
C ARG A 19 -2.86 -12.75 7.22
N GLY A 20 -2.46 -12.44 6.00
CA GLY A 20 -3.09 -11.34 5.27
C GLY A 20 -2.76 -9.98 5.86
N LEU A 21 -3.62 -9.00 5.53
CA LEU A 21 -3.41 -7.61 5.96
C LEU A 21 -4.01 -7.39 7.35
N HIS A 22 -3.44 -8.08 8.33
CA HIS A 22 -3.87 -7.97 9.73
C HIS A 22 -3.27 -6.72 10.37
N ALA A 23 -3.50 -6.53 11.68
CA ALA A 23 -3.16 -5.26 12.34
C ALA A 23 -1.67 -4.92 12.22
N ARG A 24 -0.78 -5.88 12.45
CA ARG A 24 0.66 -5.62 12.36
C ARG A 24 1.09 -5.29 10.94
N ALA A 25 0.58 -6.06 9.97
CA ALA A 25 0.90 -5.83 8.56
C ALA A 25 0.36 -4.46 8.11
N SER A 26 -0.85 -4.12 8.53
CA SER A 26 -1.45 -2.83 8.22
C SER A 26 -0.63 -1.69 8.82
N ALA A 27 -0.13 -1.87 10.05
CA ALA A 27 0.70 -0.85 10.70
C ALA A 27 2.01 -0.66 9.93
N LYS A 28 2.62 -1.73 9.48
CA LYS A 28 3.86 -1.63 8.68
C LYS A 28 3.62 -0.95 7.35
N PHE A 29 2.50 -1.27 6.71
CA PHE A 29 2.13 -0.64 5.45
C PHE A 29 1.94 0.87 5.65
N ALA A 30 1.12 1.24 6.64
CA ALA A 30 0.84 2.65 6.93
C ALA A 30 2.11 3.41 7.28
N SER A 31 2.97 2.81 8.09
CA SER A 31 4.23 3.41 8.50
C SER A 31 5.16 3.63 7.31
N THR A 32 5.18 2.68 6.38
CA THR A 32 5.98 2.81 5.16
C THR A 32 5.49 3.98 4.33
N VAL A 33 4.17 4.09 4.15
CA VAL A 33 3.58 5.21 3.41
C VAL A 33 3.96 6.55 4.05
N ASP A 34 3.92 6.63 5.37
CA ASP A 34 4.18 7.87 6.08
C ASP A 34 5.62 8.35 5.98
N ARG A 35 6.54 7.52 5.51
CA ARG A 35 7.93 7.94 5.30
C ARG A 35 8.11 8.79 4.05
N PHE A 36 7.09 8.89 3.23
CA PHE A 36 7.17 9.56 1.93
C PHE A 36 6.20 10.73 1.88
N ARG A 37 6.31 11.51 0.81
CA ARG A 37 5.46 12.68 0.61
C ARG A 37 4.21 12.38 -0.20
N SER A 38 4.21 11.31 -0.97
CA SER A 38 3.09 10.95 -1.83
C SER A 38 1.88 10.55 -1.02
N THR A 39 0.70 10.75 -1.59
CA THR A 39 -0.52 10.17 -1.05
C THR A 39 -0.72 8.80 -1.68
N VAL A 40 -1.27 7.88 -0.89
CA VAL A 40 -1.48 6.51 -1.32
C VAL A 40 -2.93 6.12 -1.04
N GLU A 41 -3.58 5.58 -2.06
CA GLU A 41 -4.91 5.00 -1.93
C GLU A 41 -4.80 3.52 -2.19
N VAL A 42 -5.44 2.73 -1.34
CA VAL A 42 -5.45 1.28 -1.47
C VAL A 42 -6.89 0.85 -1.63
N SER A 43 -7.16 0.02 -2.61
CA SER A 43 -8.52 -0.42 -2.84
C SER A 43 -8.60 -1.92 -3.06
N ARG A 44 -9.76 -2.45 -2.66
CA ARG A 44 -10.15 -3.82 -2.93
C ARG A 44 -11.62 -3.77 -3.33
N GLY A 45 -11.92 -4.21 -4.55
CA GLY A 45 -13.28 -4.07 -5.07
C GLY A 45 -13.65 -2.60 -5.11
N GLY A 46 -14.81 -2.24 -4.60
CA GLY A 46 -15.26 -0.86 -4.59
C GLY A 46 -14.83 -0.05 -3.36
N LEU A 47 -14.08 -0.67 -2.44
CA LEU A 47 -13.69 0.00 -1.20
C LEU A 47 -12.30 0.61 -1.35
N VAL A 48 -12.20 1.92 -1.11
CA VAL A 48 -10.95 2.66 -1.23
C VAL A 48 -10.62 3.27 0.13
N VAL A 49 -9.39 3.08 0.58
CA VAL A 49 -8.94 3.61 1.88
C VAL A 49 -7.59 4.30 1.73
N PRO A 50 -7.27 5.26 2.61
CA PRO A 50 -5.94 5.85 2.61
C PRO A 50 -4.89 4.83 3.01
N GLY A 51 -3.75 4.84 2.32
CA GLY A 51 -2.67 3.87 2.58
C GLY A 51 -1.99 4.03 3.92
N ASN A 52 -2.17 5.18 4.58
CA ASN A 52 -1.58 5.42 5.89
C ASN A 52 -2.60 5.30 7.03
N SER A 53 -3.76 4.69 6.75
CA SER A 53 -4.78 4.47 7.78
C SER A 53 -4.80 2.99 8.16
N ILE A 54 -4.34 2.67 9.35
CA ILE A 54 -4.35 1.29 9.84
C ILE A 54 -5.78 0.76 9.86
N MET A 55 -6.72 1.55 10.38
CA MET A 55 -8.12 1.13 10.45
C MET A 55 -8.72 0.96 9.07
N GLY A 56 -8.38 1.87 8.14
CA GLY A 56 -8.84 1.75 6.76
C GLY A 56 -8.33 0.47 6.12
N LEU A 57 -7.04 0.19 6.28
CA LEU A 57 -6.45 -1.02 5.71
C LEU A 57 -7.10 -2.28 6.28
N LEU A 58 -7.41 -2.28 7.57
CA LEU A 58 -8.09 -3.42 8.19
C LEU A 58 -9.49 -3.64 7.62
N THR A 59 -10.19 -2.58 7.25
CA THR A 59 -11.54 -2.72 6.68
C THR A 59 -11.51 -3.39 5.31
N LEU A 60 -10.37 -3.43 4.64
CA LEU A 60 -10.28 -4.13 3.36
C LEU A 60 -10.39 -5.63 3.53
N ALA A 61 -10.15 -6.14 4.72
CA ALA A 61 -10.24 -7.58 5.03
C ALA A 61 -9.48 -8.43 4.02
N ALA A 62 -8.29 -7.99 3.64
CA ALA A 62 -7.52 -8.64 2.59
C ALA A 62 -6.77 -9.85 3.14
N GLU A 63 -7.19 -11.03 2.70
CA GLU A 63 -6.56 -12.28 3.08
C GLU A 63 -5.47 -12.64 2.07
N MET A 64 -4.69 -13.65 2.40
CA MET A 64 -3.70 -14.19 1.47
C MET A 64 -4.35 -14.48 0.12
N GLY A 65 -3.72 -14.01 -0.93
CA GLY A 65 -4.24 -14.17 -2.30
C GLY A 65 -5.02 -12.97 -2.82
N THR A 66 -5.43 -12.06 -1.95
CA THR A 66 -6.14 -10.86 -2.37
C THR A 66 -5.21 -9.94 -3.15
N VAL A 67 -5.69 -9.39 -4.25
CA VAL A 67 -4.95 -8.39 -5.02
C VAL A 67 -5.47 -7.02 -4.64
N LEU A 68 -4.54 -6.16 -4.19
CA LEU A 68 -4.84 -4.78 -3.84
C LEU A 68 -4.43 -3.88 -4.98
N SER A 69 -5.30 -2.91 -5.31
CA SER A 69 -4.96 -1.87 -6.27
C SER A 69 -4.44 -0.67 -5.49
N ILE A 70 -3.30 -0.16 -5.92
CA ILE A 70 -2.61 0.91 -5.20
C ILE A 70 -2.43 2.08 -6.15
N LYS A 71 -2.89 3.25 -5.74
CA LYS A 71 -2.69 4.48 -6.50
C LYS A 71 -1.84 5.43 -5.68
N ILE A 72 -0.71 5.81 -6.22
CA ILE A 72 0.27 6.65 -5.55
C ILE A 72 0.40 7.95 -6.33
N THR A 73 0.26 9.08 -5.66
CA THR A 73 0.35 10.39 -6.30
C THR A 73 1.30 11.28 -5.53
N GLY A 74 2.35 11.76 -6.19
CA GLY A 74 3.32 12.65 -5.57
C GLY A 74 4.67 12.56 -6.24
N ASP A 75 5.60 13.40 -5.79
CA ASP A 75 6.91 13.49 -6.40
C ASP A 75 7.72 12.21 -6.23
N ASP A 76 7.54 11.52 -5.10
CA ASP A 76 8.28 10.30 -4.81
C ASP A 76 7.42 9.04 -5.03
N ALA A 77 6.46 9.11 -5.96
CA ALA A 77 5.55 7.99 -6.20
C ALA A 77 6.27 6.71 -6.57
N ASN A 78 7.35 6.80 -7.36
CA ASN A 78 8.09 5.60 -7.75
C ASN A 78 8.78 4.94 -6.56
N GLU A 79 9.38 5.75 -5.71
CA GLU A 79 10.05 5.24 -4.51
C GLU A 79 9.06 4.58 -3.56
N VAL A 80 7.88 5.17 -3.42
CA VAL A 80 6.80 4.57 -2.62
C VAL A 80 6.41 3.22 -3.19
N GLY A 81 6.24 3.16 -4.51
CA GLY A 81 5.87 1.90 -5.18
C GLY A 81 6.88 0.80 -4.92
N VAL A 82 8.17 1.12 -4.99
CA VAL A 82 9.23 0.15 -4.70
C VAL A 82 9.16 -0.28 -3.25
N ALA A 83 9.02 0.67 -2.32
CA ALA A 83 8.99 0.35 -0.90
C ALA A 83 7.81 -0.55 -0.53
N LEU A 84 6.63 -0.27 -1.09
CA LEU A 84 5.44 -1.08 -0.81
C LEU A 84 5.56 -2.47 -1.45
N THR A 85 6.10 -2.54 -2.66
CA THR A 85 6.33 -3.82 -3.34
C THR A 85 7.30 -4.67 -2.52
N ASP A 86 8.38 -4.07 -2.05
CA ASP A 86 9.36 -4.81 -1.24
C ASP A 86 8.75 -5.29 0.06
N LEU A 87 7.95 -4.45 0.72
CA LEU A 87 7.31 -4.82 1.99
C LEU A 87 6.39 -6.03 1.80
N VAL A 88 5.56 -6.01 0.77
CA VAL A 88 4.63 -7.11 0.50
C VAL A 88 5.38 -8.36 0.08
N SER A 89 6.41 -8.22 -0.77
CA SER A 89 7.23 -9.34 -1.22
C SER A 89 7.97 -10.01 -0.08
N ASP A 90 8.27 -9.24 0.96
CA ASP A 90 8.96 -9.75 2.16
C ASP A 90 7.97 -10.27 3.20
N PHE A 91 6.72 -10.52 2.80
CA PHE A 91 5.69 -11.04 3.71
C PHE A 91 5.47 -10.13 4.93
N PHE A 92 5.62 -8.81 4.74
CA PHE A 92 5.57 -7.83 5.83
C PHE A 92 6.55 -8.17 6.96
N GLY A 93 7.64 -8.86 6.64
CA GLY A 93 8.63 -9.27 7.61
C GLY A 93 8.21 -10.47 8.45
N GLU A 94 7.14 -11.16 8.07
CA GLU A 94 6.61 -12.26 8.90
C GLU A 94 7.19 -13.63 8.57
N GLY A 95 7.92 -13.74 7.46
CA GLY A 95 8.52 -15.00 7.07
C GLY A 95 7.58 -15.99 6.39
N GLN A 96 6.32 -15.70 6.36
CA GLN A 96 5.37 -16.56 5.66
C GLN A 96 4.04 -15.85 5.39
#